data_d8ba0aa4540c6a9a8c0991eba882639e
#
_entry.id   d8ba0aa4540c6a9a8c0991eba882639e
#
_cell.length_a   1.000
_cell.length_b   1.000
_cell.length_c   1.000
_cell.angle_alpha   90.00
_cell.angle_beta   90.00
_cell.angle_gamma   90.00
#
_symmetry.space_group_name_H-M   'P 1'
#
loop_
_entity.id
_entity.type
_entity.pdbx_description
1 polymer ?
#
loop_
_entity_poly.entity_id
_entity_poly.type
_entity_poly.pdbx_seq_one_letter_code
_entity_poly.pdbx_strand_id
1 'polypeptide(L)'
;MSLIFSQLLDGALGEQVPFDQIWFASEQGLPPSFSYQVNFPRLELVFSGEYLNQVWDREAGSKEIGVQPGQALYIPPNGWNKPLWTTDCSVLSLLFGKRQIGFSLVSKRREEPDFFDVQKHSIMARAGHVTEHILGALNVLAEDPGRAPTDDLLLQALLTSTRQLLAKSAVDRPRGADLFHGICIYIQENFHRPITRDSIAHRFNVSASHLSHLFREQGHMRLADYISWVRIDRAKFMLKKYRFRLEEVASRCGYTDVNYFCRVFKQKTGLTPSQYRALSQPQTLACEAEG
;
A
#
# COMPACT_ATOMS: atom_id res chain seq x y z
N MET A 1 7.53 19.86 5.60
CA MET A 1 7.36 18.42 5.31
C MET A 1 7.79 18.05 3.89
N SER A 2 7.37 18.74 2.82
CA SER A 2 7.84 18.40 1.45
C SER A 2 9.37 18.46 1.29
N LEU A 3 10.05 19.36 2.02
CA LEU A 3 11.49 19.53 1.94
C LEU A 3 12.25 18.26 2.40
N ILE A 4 11.81 17.62 3.48
CA ILE A 4 12.44 16.39 3.99
C ILE A 4 12.34 15.27 2.95
N PHE A 5 11.16 15.06 2.36
CA PHE A 5 10.97 14.04 1.34
C PHE A 5 11.74 14.36 0.04
N SER A 6 11.87 15.64 -0.31
CA SER A 6 12.73 16.05 -1.43
C SER A 6 14.19 15.71 -1.16
N GLN A 7 14.70 16.03 0.04
CA GLN A 7 16.08 15.71 0.43
C GLN A 7 16.34 14.19 0.47
N LEU A 8 15.37 13.40 0.96
CA LEU A 8 15.49 11.94 0.93
C LEU A 8 15.53 11.38 -0.50
N LEU A 9 14.68 11.89 -1.40
CA LEU A 9 14.73 11.50 -2.81
C LEU A 9 16.01 11.98 -3.49
N ASP A 10 16.51 13.17 -3.17
CA ASP A 10 17.78 13.68 -3.66
C ASP A 10 18.95 12.81 -3.16
N GLY A 11 18.93 12.36 -1.90
CA GLY A 11 19.89 11.41 -1.35
C GLY A 11 19.87 10.06 -2.07
N ALA A 12 18.68 9.50 -2.31
CA ALA A 12 18.54 8.23 -3.02
C ALA A 12 18.95 8.31 -4.51
N LEU A 13 18.91 9.51 -5.12
CA LEU A 13 19.30 9.77 -6.50
C LEU A 13 20.72 10.35 -6.63
N GLY A 14 21.26 10.95 -5.56
CA GLY A 14 22.47 11.78 -5.60
C GLY A 14 23.77 11.01 -5.70
N GLU A 15 23.77 9.76 -5.27
CA GLU A 15 24.92 8.89 -5.40
C GLU A 15 24.85 8.14 -6.73
N GLN A 16 24.91 8.54 -7.87
CA GLN A 16 24.94 7.82 -9.18
C GLN A 16 25.32 6.32 -9.11
N VAL A 17 25.12 5.71 -7.97
CA VAL A 17 25.40 4.31 -7.67
C VAL A 17 24.14 3.52 -7.95
N PRO A 18 24.19 2.46 -8.76
CA PRO A 18 23.06 1.57 -8.95
C PRO A 18 22.62 0.97 -7.61
N PHE A 19 21.35 0.64 -7.48
CA PHE A 19 20.89 -0.10 -6.31
C PHE A 19 21.61 -1.45 -6.22
N ASP A 20 22.17 -1.77 -5.07
CA ASP A 20 22.88 -3.03 -4.84
C ASP A 20 21.97 -4.24 -5.08
N GLN A 21 20.72 -4.10 -4.70
CA GLN A 21 19.69 -5.13 -4.84
C GLN A 21 18.30 -4.50 -4.89
N ILE A 22 17.48 -4.96 -5.83
CA ILE A 22 16.05 -4.68 -5.87
C ILE A 22 15.31 -5.97 -5.59
N TRP A 23 14.53 -5.96 -4.52
CA TRP A 23 13.63 -7.03 -4.14
C TRP A 23 12.25 -6.79 -4.74
N PHE A 24 11.62 -7.82 -5.25
CA PHE A 24 10.26 -7.76 -5.76
C PHE A 24 9.35 -8.64 -4.89
N ALA A 25 8.29 -8.05 -4.35
CA ALA A 25 7.21 -8.81 -3.75
C ALA A 25 6.24 -9.31 -4.84
N SER A 26 5.50 -10.36 -4.55
CA SER A 26 4.56 -10.95 -5.49
C SER A 26 3.13 -10.89 -4.96
N GLU A 27 2.14 -10.97 -5.85
CA GLU A 27 0.74 -11.23 -5.50
C GLU A 27 0.44 -12.72 -5.34
N GLN A 28 1.41 -13.59 -5.63
CA GLN A 28 1.27 -15.03 -5.48
C GLN A 28 1.33 -15.46 -4.01
N GLY A 29 0.91 -16.68 -3.73
CA GLY A 29 0.86 -17.23 -2.39
C GLY A 29 -0.24 -16.65 -1.50
N LEU A 30 -0.46 -17.30 -0.37
CA LEU A 30 -1.42 -16.84 0.63
C LEU A 30 -0.74 -15.81 1.55
N PRO A 31 -1.22 -14.56 1.59
CA PRO A 31 -0.65 -13.57 2.47
C PRO A 31 -0.86 -13.96 3.95
N PRO A 32 0.18 -13.95 4.79
CA PRO A 32 0.04 -14.17 6.22
C PRO A 32 -0.89 -13.14 6.88
N SER A 33 -1.38 -13.46 8.07
CA SER A 33 -2.13 -12.48 8.86
C SER A 33 -1.27 -11.25 9.14
N PHE A 34 -1.91 -10.07 9.05
CA PHE A 34 -1.25 -8.76 9.22
C PHE A 34 -0.23 -8.37 8.14
N SER A 35 -0.21 -9.04 6.98
CA SER A 35 0.55 -8.56 5.83
C SER A 35 -0.07 -7.30 5.23
N TYR A 36 0.79 -6.42 4.70
CA TYR A 36 0.35 -5.27 3.91
C TYR A 36 0.09 -5.69 2.48
N GLN A 37 -1.13 -5.49 2.03
CA GLN A 37 -1.56 -5.81 0.68
C GLN A 37 -2.57 -4.75 0.22
N VAL A 38 -2.21 -3.95 -0.77
CA VAL A 38 -3.03 -2.87 -1.34
C VAL A 38 -3.12 -3.00 -2.86
N ASN A 39 -4.08 -2.31 -3.48
CA ASN A 39 -4.35 -2.40 -4.92
C ASN A 39 -3.58 -1.38 -5.77
N PHE A 40 -2.48 -0.86 -5.26
CA PHE A 40 -1.59 0.06 -5.94
C PHE A 40 -0.12 -0.26 -5.65
N PRO A 41 0.82 0.10 -6.54
CA PRO A 41 2.24 -0.18 -6.35
C PRO A 41 2.82 0.59 -5.16
N ARG A 42 3.81 -0.02 -4.52
CA ARG A 42 4.60 0.61 -3.45
C ARG A 42 6.09 0.37 -3.70
N LEU A 43 6.90 1.33 -3.29
CA LEU A 43 8.35 1.23 -3.27
C LEU A 43 8.82 1.58 -1.87
N GLU A 44 9.63 0.70 -1.28
CA GLU A 44 10.21 0.86 0.04
C GLU A 44 11.71 1.06 -0.10
N LEU A 45 12.23 2.18 0.44
CA LEU A 45 13.64 2.52 0.44
C LEU A 45 14.13 2.59 1.88
N VAL A 46 15.25 1.94 2.17
CA VAL A 46 15.85 1.92 3.51
C VAL A 46 16.98 2.95 3.58
N PHE A 47 16.91 3.83 4.58
CA PHE A 47 17.91 4.87 4.82
C PHE A 47 18.87 4.55 5.97
N SER A 48 18.42 3.71 6.91
CA SER A 48 19.30 3.23 7.99
C SER A 48 18.80 1.90 8.53
N GLY A 49 19.73 1.09 9.04
CA GLY A 49 19.46 -0.20 9.66
C GLY A 49 19.05 -1.28 8.67
N GLU A 50 18.32 -2.26 9.15
CA GLU A 50 17.85 -3.39 8.35
C GLU A 50 16.33 -3.51 8.46
N TYR A 51 15.63 -3.51 7.33
CA TYR A 51 14.18 -3.62 7.25
C TYR A 51 13.77 -5.05 6.90
N LEU A 52 13.46 -5.85 7.93
CA LEU A 52 13.05 -7.24 7.76
C LEU A 52 11.61 -7.36 7.26
N ASN A 53 11.43 -8.16 6.22
CA ASN A 53 10.14 -8.41 5.60
C ASN A 53 9.94 -9.89 5.26
N GLN A 54 8.71 -10.37 5.40
CA GLN A 54 8.26 -11.61 4.82
C GLN A 54 7.57 -11.29 3.49
N VAL A 55 8.03 -11.92 2.41
CA VAL A 55 7.50 -11.80 1.04
C VAL A 55 7.26 -13.17 0.44
N TRP A 56 6.58 -13.24 -0.70
CA TRP A 56 6.45 -14.47 -1.47
C TRP A 56 7.57 -14.57 -2.50
N ASP A 57 8.26 -15.69 -2.48
CA ASP A 57 9.25 -16.10 -3.47
C ASP A 57 8.68 -17.28 -4.28
N ARG A 58 8.95 -17.34 -5.57
CA ARG A 58 8.38 -18.38 -6.44
C ARG A 58 8.91 -19.77 -6.14
N GLU A 59 10.20 -19.86 -5.78
CA GLU A 59 10.89 -21.13 -5.55
C GLU A 59 10.78 -21.56 -4.09
N ALA A 60 11.01 -20.63 -3.17
CA ALA A 60 11.05 -20.91 -1.74
C ALA A 60 9.70 -20.76 -1.03
N GLY A 61 8.66 -20.24 -1.70
CA GLY A 61 7.38 -19.92 -1.07
C GLY A 61 7.46 -18.66 -0.21
N SER A 62 6.97 -18.71 1.02
CA SER A 62 7.09 -17.57 1.94
C SER A 62 8.52 -17.45 2.44
N LYS A 63 9.17 -16.31 2.16
CA LYS A 63 10.58 -16.05 2.45
C LYS A 63 10.73 -14.78 3.27
N GLU A 64 11.68 -14.81 4.20
CA GLU A 64 12.12 -13.63 4.94
C GLU A 64 13.32 -12.98 4.23
N ILE A 65 13.24 -11.66 4.03
CA ILE A 65 14.29 -10.85 3.42
C ILE A 65 14.66 -9.69 4.35
N GLY A 66 15.93 -9.31 4.37
CA GLY A 66 16.44 -8.08 5.00
C GLY A 66 16.82 -7.07 3.92
N VAL A 67 16.13 -5.94 3.91
CA VAL A 67 16.42 -4.83 3.00
C VAL A 67 17.30 -3.83 3.73
N GLN A 68 18.43 -3.46 3.14
CA GLN A 68 19.44 -2.57 3.71
C GLN A 68 19.53 -1.25 2.94
N PRO A 69 20.21 -0.22 3.48
CA PRO A 69 20.53 1.00 2.73
C PRO A 69 21.22 0.67 1.41
N GLY A 70 20.85 1.36 0.34
CA GLY A 70 21.27 1.03 -1.03
C GLY A 70 20.44 -0.04 -1.72
N GLN A 71 19.50 -0.64 -1.01
CA GLN A 71 18.56 -1.63 -1.55
C GLN A 71 17.13 -1.09 -1.57
N ALA A 72 16.29 -1.69 -2.39
CA ALA A 72 14.88 -1.33 -2.53
C ALA A 72 13.98 -2.57 -2.52
N LEU A 73 12.74 -2.40 -2.03
CA LEU A 73 11.68 -3.40 -2.15
C LEU A 73 10.53 -2.81 -2.96
N TYR A 74 10.29 -3.34 -4.14
CA TYR A 74 9.12 -3.00 -4.95
C TYR A 74 7.99 -3.99 -4.72
N ILE A 75 6.80 -3.46 -4.45
CA ILE A 75 5.58 -4.24 -4.21
C ILE A 75 4.57 -3.87 -5.29
N PRO A 76 4.26 -4.76 -6.26
CA PRO A 76 3.28 -4.51 -7.31
C PRO A 76 1.86 -4.39 -6.73
N PRO A 77 0.89 -3.89 -7.51
CA PRO A 77 -0.51 -3.89 -7.10
C PRO A 77 -0.94 -5.28 -6.65
N ASN A 78 -1.63 -5.35 -5.51
CA ASN A 78 -2.05 -6.61 -4.88
C ASN A 78 -0.91 -7.54 -4.43
N GLY A 79 0.34 -7.20 -4.65
CA GLY A 79 1.48 -7.81 -3.99
C GLY A 79 1.40 -7.61 -2.47
N TRP A 80 2.01 -8.51 -1.73
CA TRP A 80 2.01 -8.40 -0.28
C TRP A 80 3.43 -8.48 0.31
N ASN A 81 3.61 -7.77 1.39
CA ASN A 81 4.76 -7.92 2.28
C ASN A 81 4.28 -7.86 3.72
N LYS A 82 5.04 -8.46 4.62
CA LYS A 82 4.80 -8.38 6.07
C LYS A 82 6.06 -7.88 6.76
N PRO A 83 6.13 -6.57 7.08
CA PRO A 83 7.21 -6.02 7.88
C PRO A 83 7.22 -6.65 9.27
N LEU A 84 8.39 -7.02 9.75
CA LEU A 84 8.53 -7.64 11.07
C LEU A 84 8.82 -6.61 12.17
N TRP A 85 9.43 -5.47 11.84
CA TRP A 85 9.73 -4.37 12.77
C TRP A 85 10.51 -4.78 14.02
N THR A 86 11.39 -5.77 13.90
CA THR A 86 12.19 -6.34 15.00
C THR A 86 13.59 -5.76 15.08
N THR A 87 13.97 -4.91 14.15
CA THR A 87 15.28 -4.28 13.99
C THR A 87 15.18 -2.77 13.97
N ASP A 88 16.28 -2.09 14.23
CA ASP A 88 16.38 -0.65 14.03
C ASP A 88 16.38 -0.37 12.53
N CYS A 89 15.49 0.51 12.09
CA CYS A 89 15.46 0.91 10.69
C CYS A 89 14.71 2.23 10.48
N SER A 90 15.08 2.92 9.38
CA SER A 90 14.32 4.05 8.82
C SER A 90 13.98 3.75 7.38
N VAL A 91 12.68 3.76 7.08
CA VAL A 91 12.14 3.34 5.78
C VAL A 91 11.24 4.43 5.19
N LEU A 92 11.49 4.78 3.95
CA LEU A 92 10.61 5.61 3.15
C LEU A 92 9.77 4.73 2.23
N SER A 93 8.47 4.76 2.43
CA SER A 93 7.50 4.12 1.54
C SER A 93 6.92 5.16 0.57
N LEU A 94 7.02 4.89 -0.72
CA LEU A 94 6.34 5.61 -1.79
C LEU A 94 5.12 4.80 -2.24
N LEU A 95 3.94 5.44 -2.23
CA LEU A 95 2.66 4.80 -2.50
C LEU A 95 2.04 5.43 -3.75
N PHE A 96 1.96 4.66 -4.83
CA PHE A 96 1.51 5.16 -6.15
C PHE A 96 0.02 4.88 -6.36
N GLY A 97 -0.82 5.70 -5.72
CA GLY A 97 -2.27 5.63 -5.91
C GLY A 97 -2.73 6.27 -7.23
N LYS A 98 -3.96 5.95 -7.68
CA LYS A 98 -4.50 6.44 -8.97
C LYS A 98 -4.57 7.97 -9.12
N ARG A 99 -4.67 8.71 -8.03
CA ARG A 99 -4.83 10.18 -8.04
C ARG A 99 -3.85 10.90 -7.13
N GLN A 100 -2.99 10.15 -6.44
CA GLN A 100 -2.08 10.72 -5.45
C GLN A 100 -0.85 9.84 -5.31
N ILE A 101 0.27 10.46 -4.97
CA ILE A 101 1.47 9.77 -4.52
C ILE A 101 1.63 10.07 -3.04
N GLY A 102 1.70 9.00 -2.23
CA GLY A 102 1.95 9.06 -0.80
C GLY A 102 3.41 8.86 -0.46
N PHE A 103 3.85 9.54 0.58
CA PHE A 103 5.18 9.42 1.17
C PHE A 103 5.01 9.10 2.65
N SER A 104 5.64 8.05 3.12
CA SER A 104 5.60 7.66 4.53
C SER A 104 7.01 7.32 4.99
N LEU A 105 7.62 8.18 5.80
CA LEU A 105 8.87 7.89 6.49
C LEU A 105 8.53 7.32 7.86
N VAL A 106 9.05 6.15 8.15
CA VAL A 106 8.84 5.45 9.43
C VAL A 106 10.20 5.07 9.98
N SER A 107 10.46 5.46 11.23
CA SER A 107 11.65 5.05 11.98
C SER A 107 11.24 4.18 13.17
N LYS A 108 11.87 3.04 13.30
CA LYS A 108 11.66 2.06 14.36
C LYS A 108 12.95 1.82 15.12
N ARG A 109 12.87 1.74 16.44
CA ARG A 109 13.91 1.23 17.31
C ARG A 109 13.48 -0.10 17.91
N ARG A 110 14.35 -1.07 17.93
CA ARG A 110 14.08 -2.42 18.43
C ARG A 110 13.56 -2.41 19.87
N GLU A 111 14.13 -1.57 20.70
CA GLU A 111 13.82 -1.51 22.13
C GLU A 111 12.49 -0.78 22.45
N GLU A 112 11.96 -0.01 21.50
CA GLU A 112 10.71 0.73 21.67
C GLU A 112 9.52 -0.07 21.16
N PRO A 113 8.40 -0.17 21.91
CA PRO A 113 7.20 -0.88 21.44
C PRO A 113 6.56 -0.19 20.23
N ASP A 114 6.60 1.15 20.20
CA ASP A 114 6.01 1.98 19.14
C ASP A 114 7.06 2.48 18.14
N PHE A 115 6.60 3.09 17.05
CA PHE A 115 7.48 3.76 16.11
C PHE A 115 8.04 5.05 16.70
N PHE A 116 9.34 5.23 16.57
CA PHE A 116 10.05 6.40 17.10
C PHE A 116 9.67 7.68 16.35
N ASP A 117 9.57 7.63 15.03
CA ASP A 117 9.15 8.75 14.20
C ASP A 117 8.29 8.25 13.03
N VAL A 118 7.21 8.98 12.74
CA VAL A 118 6.34 8.70 11.61
C VAL A 118 5.96 10.01 10.93
N GLN A 119 6.55 10.25 9.77
CA GLN A 119 6.25 11.41 8.95
C GLN A 119 5.50 10.98 7.68
N LYS A 120 4.40 11.64 7.38
CA LYS A 120 3.58 11.34 6.20
C LYS A 120 3.32 12.61 5.40
N HIS A 121 3.36 12.42 4.09
CA HIS A 121 3.07 13.47 3.12
C HIS A 121 2.35 12.87 1.91
N SER A 122 1.62 13.69 1.16
CA SER A 122 1.02 13.25 -0.09
C SER A 122 0.92 14.40 -1.06
N ILE A 123 1.00 14.09 -2.33
CA ILE A 123 0.78 15.03 -3.41
C ILE A 123 -0.37 14.55 -4.29
N MET A 124 -1.23 15.50 -4.69
CA MET A 124 -2.20 15.26 -5.77
C MET A 124 -1.44 15.30 -7.08
N ALA A 125 -1.08 14.15 -7.56
CA ALA A 125 -0.58 14.00 -8.91
C ALA A 125 -1.18 12.71 -9.45
N ARG A 126 -1.85 12.77 -10.61
CA ARG A 126 -1.88 11.58 -11.44
C ARG A 126 -0.43 11.29 -11.76
N ALA A 127 0.01 10.08 -11.49
CA ALA A 127 1.22 9.59 -12.10
C ALA A 127 1.09 9.95 -13.58
N GLY A 128 1.97 10.80 -14.11
CA GLY A 128 1.93 11.18 -15.53
C GLY A 128 2.10 9.91 -16.36
N HIS A 129 1.70 9.94 -17.63
CA HIS A 129 1.83 8.76 -18.52
C HIS A 129 3.20 8.08 -18.41
N VAL A 130 4.27 8.85 -18.28
CA VAL A 130 5.64 8.32 -18.09
C VAL A 130 5.73 7.46 -16.81
N THR A 131 5.28 7.98 -15.68
CA THR A 131 5.33 7.25 -14.40
C THR A 131 4.43 6.00 -14.44
N GLU A 132 3.27 6.07 -15.09
CA GLU A 132 2.37 4.91 -15.27
C GLU A 132 3.04 3.81 -16.10
N HIS A 133 3.76 4.16 -17.17
CA HIS A 133 4.50 3.19 -17.99
C HIS A 133 5.68 2.59 -17.24
N ILE A 134 6.42 3.38 -16.47
CA ILE A 134 7.52 2.87 -15.62
C ILE A 134 6.97 1.88 -14.58
N LEU A 135 5.88 2.24 -13.89
CA LEU A 135 5.21 1.34 -12.94
C LEU A 135 4.70 0.07 -13.63
N GLY A 136 4.17 0.18 -14.85
CA GLY A 136 3.77 -0.96 -15.68
C GLY A 136 4.94 -1.90 -15.96
N ALA A 137 6.10 -1.37 -16.35
CA ALA A 137 7.31 -2.15 -16.58
C ALA A 137 7.80 -2.85 -15.31
N LEU A 138 7.85 -2.13 -14.18
CA LEU A 138 8.23 -2.72 -12.88
C LEU A 138 7.24 -3.81 -12.42
N ASN A 139 5.95 -3.68 -12.74
CA ASN A 139 4.97 -4.74 -12.44
C ASN A 139 5.25 -6.01 -13.25
N VAL A 140 5.65 -5.88 -14.51
CA VAL A 140 6.04 -7.04 -15.35
C VAL A 140 7.30 -7.70 -14.79
N LEU A 141 8.31 -6.92 -14.40
CA LEU A 141 9.52 -7.44 -13.76
C LEU A 141 9.24 -8.17 -12.43
N ALA A 142 8.26 -7.71 -11.67
CA ALA A 142 7.83 -8.39 -10.44
C ALA A 142 7.19 -9.77 -10.70
N GLU A 143 6.70 -10.04 -11.90
CA GLU A 143 6.18 -11.35 -12.29
C GLU A 143 7.31 -12.35 -12.60
N ASP A 144 8.44 -11.86 -13.10
CA ASP A 144 9.62 -12.67 -13.43
C ASP A 144 10.91 -11.90 -13.08
N PRO A 145 11.28 -11.84 -11.79
CA PRO A 145 12.42 -11.06 -11.32
C PRO A 145 13.73 -11.72 -11.77
N GLY A 146 14.21 -11.33 -12.95
CA GLY A 146 15.56 -11.55 -13.39
C GLY A 146 16.44 -10.38 -12.91
N ARG A 147 17.68 -10.63 -12.55
CA ARG A 147 18.62 -9.54 -12.21
C ARG A 147 19.08 -8.89 -13.53
N ALA A 148 18.40 -7.83 -13.96
CA ALA A 148 18.74 -7.12 -15.18
C ALA A 148 19.17 -5.67 -14.86
N PRO A 149 20.16 -5.09 -15.55
CA PRO A 149 20.53 -3.68 -15.41
C PRO A 149 19.37 -2.71 -15.65
N THR A 150 18.34 -3.15 -16.37
CA THR A 150 17.11 -2.40 -16.63
C THR A 150 16.31 -2.10 -15.36
N ASP A 151 16.38 -2.95 -14.33
CA ASP A 151 15.61 -2.82 -13.10
C ASP A 151 16.02 -1.54 -12.35
N ASP A 152 17.31 -1.31 -12.24
CA ASP A 152 17.89 -0.13 -11.63
C ASP A 152 17.55 1.15 -12.41
N LEU A 153 17.65 1.13 -13.74
CA LEU A 153 17.32 2.28 -14.58
C LEU A 153 15.85 2.66 -14.46
N LEU A 154 14.94 1.68 -14.41
CA LEU A 154 13.50 1.92 -14.20
C LEU A 154 13.23 2.49 -12.83
N LEU A 155 13.91 2.01 -11.79
CA LEU A 155 13.74 2.52 -10.44
C LEU A 155 14.25 3.95 -10.31
N GLN A 156 15.42 4.27 -10.88
CA GLN A 156 15.95 5.62 -10.93
C GLN A 156 15.03 6.57 -11.71
N ALA A 157 14.48 6.13 -12.85
CA ALA A 157 13.49 6.89 -13.61
C ALA A 157 12.22 7.16 -12.80
N LEU A 158 11.73 6.17 -12.05
CA LEU A 158 10.57 6.30 -11.16
C LEU A 158 10.83 7.34 -10.06
N LEU A 159 11.99 7.28 -9.40
CA LEU A 159 12.36 8.22 -8.34
C LEU A 159 12.54 9.63 -8.89
N THR A 160 13.19 9.78 -10.05
CA THR A 160 13.36 11.08 -10.72
C THR A 160 12.02 11.70 -11.08
N SER A 161 11.11 10.92 -11.66
CA SER A 161 9.74 11.38 -11.98
C SER A 161 8.97 11.77 -10.72
N THR A 162 9.06 10.98 -9.66
CA THR A 162 8.42 11.24 -8.36
C THR A 162 8.94 12.53 -7.73
N ARG A 163 10.26 12.76 -7.77
CA ARG A 163 10.89 13.99 -7.28
C ARG A 163 10.40 15.22 -8.06
N GLN A 164 10.30 15.13 -9.39
CA GLN A 164 9.79 16.23 -10.22
C GLN A 164 8.32 16.56 -9.89
N LEU A 165 7.49 15.55 -9.67
CA LEU A 165 6.09 15.72 -9.28
C LEU A 165 5.99 16.36 -7.88
N LEU A 166 6.83 15.94 -6.93
CA LEU A 166 6.90 16.54 -5.59
C LEU A 166 7.29 18.03 -5.66
N ALA A 167 8.30 18.39 -6.47
CA ALA A 167 8.74 19.76 -6.65
C ALA A 167 7.64 20.65 -7.27
N LYS A 168 6.96 20.15 -8.30
CA LYS A 168 5.82 20.87 -8.95
C LYS A 168 4.66 21.09 -7.98
N SER A 169 4.34 20.09 -7.15
CA SER A 169 3.22 20.17 -6.20
C SER A 169 3.44 21.18 -5.07
N ALA A 170 4.67 21.60 -4.82
CA ALA A 170 4.98 22.62 -3.80
C ALA A 170 4.47 24.01 -4.16
N VAL A 171 4.17 24.28 -5.45
CA VAL A 171 3.77 25.58 -5.98
C VAL A 171 2.24 25.80 -5.97
N ASP A 172 1.43 24.74 -6.02
CA ASP A 172 -0.03 24.81 -6.30
C ASP A 172 -0.90 24.16 -5.19
N ARG A 173 -0.86 24.64 -3.93
CA ARG A 173 -1.60 23.95 -2.86
C ARG A 173 -2.81 24.71 -2.30
N PRO A 174 -4.06 24.17 -2.42
CA PRO A 174 -5.16 24.54 -1.56
C PRO A 174 -4.94 24.08 -0.11
N ARG A 175 -5.18 24.96 0.87
CA ARG A 175 -5.15 24.63 2.29
C ARG A 175 -6.09 23.44 2.59
N GLY A 176 -5.59 22.38 3.20
CA GLY A 176 -6.38 21.19 3.61
C GLY A 176 -6.26 19.96 2.69
N ALA A 177 -5.88 20.09 1.43
CA ALA A 177 -5.76 18.96 0.51
C ALA A 177 -4.73 17.93 0.99
N ASP A 178 -3.59 18.37 1.49
CA ASP A 178 -2.53 17.49 2.01
C ASP A 178 -3.01 16.65 3.20
N LEU A 179 -3.78 17.25 4.10
CA LEU A 179 -4.35 16.57 5.27
C LEU A 179 -5.37 15.50 4.84
N PHE A 180 -6.29 15.84 3.93
CA PHE A 180 -7.26 14.89 3.40
C PHE A 180 -6.58 13.66 2.79
N HIS A 181 -5.56 13.90 1.95
CA HIS A 181 -4.85 12.81 1.27
C HIS A 181 -4.01 11.97 2.22
N GLY A 182 -3.32 12.59 3.18
CA GLY A 182 -2.60 11.87 4.24
C GLY A 182 -3.53 10.95 5.04
N ILE A 183 -4.75 11.40 5.32
CA ILE A 183 -5.75 10.58 6.00
C ILE A 183 -6.25 9.44 5.08
N CYS A 184 -6.47 9.70 3.79
CA CYS A 184 -6.87 8.66 2.84
C CYS A 184 -5.82 7.54 2.74
N ILE A 185 -4.53 7.90 2.65
CA ILE A 185 -3.42 6.93 2.66
C ILE A 185 -3.42 6.14 3.96
N TYR A 186 -3.51 6.81 5.11
CA TYR A 186 -3.56 6.14 6.40
C TYR A 186 -4.69 5.11 6.49
N ILE A 187 -5.89 5.44 5.99
CA ILE A 187 -7.03 4.53 5.95
C ILE A 187 -6.74 3.34 5.03
N GLN A 188 -6.16 3.58 3.85
CA GLN A 188 -5.80 2.53 2.89
C GLN A 188 -4.72 1.57 3.41
N GLU A 189 -3.80 2.05 4.24
CA GLU A 189 -2.78 1.21 4.88
C GLU A 189 -3.31 0.46 6.10
N ASN A 190 -4.28 1.04 6.82
CA ASN A 190 -4.73 0.54 8.12
C ASN A 190 -6.18 0.05 8.14
N PHE A 191 -6.82 -0.15 6.98
CA PHE A 191 -8.25 -0.53 6.87
C PHE A 191 -8.61 -1.78 7.68
N HIS A 192 -7.68 -2.71 7.85
CA HIS A 192 -7.83 -3.96 8.58
C HIS A 192 -7.89 -3.77 10.10
N ARG A 193 -7.46 -2.62 10.62
CA ARG A 193 -7.46 -2.28 12.05
C ARG A 193 -8.77 -1.64 12.47
N PRO A 194 -9.10 -1.63 13.78
CA PRO A 194 -10.23 -0.85 14.30
C PRO A 194 -9.90 0.65 14.23
N ILE A 195 -10.21 1.28 13.11
CA ILE A 195 -10.08 2.73 12.92
C ILE A 195 -11.42 3.41 13.10
N THR A 196 -11.45 4.45 13.91
CA THR A 196 -12.63 5.28 14.18
C THR A 196 -12.36 6.73 13.78
N ARG A 197 -13.44 7.53 13.65
CA ARG A 197 -13.31 8.97 13.41
C ARG A 197 -12.40 9.63 14.45
N ASP A 198 -12.60 9.28 15.72
CA ASP A 198 -11.88 9.91 16.83
C ASP A 198 -10.42 9.48 16.87
N SER A 199 -10.11 8.19 16.57
CA SER A 199 -8.73 7.72 16.46
C SER A 199 -7.96 8.38 15.32
N ILE A 200 -8.63 8.61 14.18
CA ILE A 200 -8.03 9.33 13.05
C ILE A 200 -7.83 10.81 13.40
N ALA A 201 -8.83 11.46 14.01
CA ALA A 201 -8.76 12.86 14.41
C ALA A 201 -7.61 13.11 15.38
N HIS A 202 -7.47 12.25 16.39
CA HIS A 202 -6.36 12.28 17.34
C HIS A 202 -5.01 12.11 16.65
N ARG A 203 -4.87 11.10 15.78
CA ARG A 203 -3.62 10.81 15.07
C ARG A 203 -3.14 11.97 14.18
N PHE A 204 -4.06 12.68 13.54
CA PHE A 204 -3.74 13.80 12.65
C PHE A 204 -3.82 15.17 13.35
N ASN A 205 -4.00 15.18 14.67
CA ASN A 205 -4.11 16.39 15.50
C ASN A 205 -5.16 17.38 14.98
N VAL A 206 -6.35 16.86 14.65
CA VAL A 206 -7.51 17.65 14.20
C VAL A 206 -8.75 17.31 15.01
N SER A 207 -9.74 18.19 15.03
CA SER A 207 -11.03 17.87 15.66
C SER A 207 -11.84 16.89 14.79
N ALA A 208 -12.65 16.06 15.44
CA ALA A 208 -13.55 15.14 14.76
C ALA A 208 -14.53 15.85 13.81
N SER A 209 -14.94 17.09 14.16
CA SER A 209 -15.79 17.94 13.33
C SER A 209 -15.04 18.41 12.08
N HIS A 210 -13.80 18.89 12.23
CA HIS A 210 -12.96 19.30 11.11
C HIS A 210 -12.70 18.13 10.15
N LEU A 211 -12.39 16.94 10.68
CA LEU A 211 -12.23 15.72 9.89
C LEU A 211 -13.49 15.38 9.07
N SER A 212 -14.67 15.48 9.70
CA SER A 212 -15.94 15.21 9.01
C SER A 212 -16.25 16.22 7.91
N HIS A 213 -15.93 17.49 8.13
CA HIS A 213 -16.06 18.58 7.16
C HIS A 213 -15.10 18.38 5.98
N LEU A 214 -13.84 18.08 6.27
CA LEU A 214 -12.81 17.82 5.28
C LEU A 214 -13.22 16.70 4.30
N PHE A 215 -13.77 15.59 4.81
CA PHE A 215 -14.23 14.49 3.96
C PHE A 215 -15.45 14.84 3.11
N ARG A 216 -16.34 15.71 3.58
CA ARG A 216 -17.48 16.19 2.80
C ARG A 216 -17.04 17.14 1.69
N GLU A 217 -16.10 18.05 1.97
CA GLU A 217 -15.64 19.06 1.01
C GLU A 217 -14.69 18.46 -0.04
N GLN A 218 -13.66 17.74 0.41
CA GLN A 218 -12.61 17.23 -0.48
C GLN A 218 -12.95 15.87 -1.08
N GLY A 219 -13.61 15.01 -0.30
CA GLY A 219 -13.96 13.65 -0.70
C GLY A 219 -15.36 13.49 -1.26
N HIS A 220 -16.23 14.50 -1.12
CA HIS A 220 -17.65 14.45 -1.47
C HIS A 220 -18.39 13.25 -0.88
N MET A 221 -17.90 12.72 0.25
CA MET A 221 -18.48 11.59 0.97
C MET A 221 -18.22 11.68 2.48
N ARG A 222 -18.89 10.84 3.26
CA ARG A 222 -18.60 10.75 4.69
C ARG A 222 -17.36 9.89 4.93
N LEU A 223 -16.59 10.18 5.98
CA LEU A 223 -15.41 9.38 6.37
C LEU A 223 -15.74 7.88 6.54
N ALA A 224 -16.87 7.57 7.20
CA ALA A 224 -17.30 6.18 7.40
C ALA A 224 -17.60 5.46 6.08
N ASP A 225 -18.14 6.17 5.09
CA ASP A 225 -18.36 5.62 3.75
C ASP A 225 -17.06 5.35 3.01
N TYR A 226 -16.07 6.22 3.18
CA TYR A 226 -14.74 6.01 2.60
C TYR A 226 -14.03 4.80 3.21
N ILE A 227 -14.04 4.66 4.55
CA ILE A 227 -13.47 3.48 5.23
C ILE A 227 -14.17 2.22 4.75
N SER A 228 -15.50 2.23 4.69
CA SER A 228 -16.30 1.11 4.21
C SER A 228 -15.97 0.77 2.75
N TRP A 229 -15.80 1.79 1.89
CA TRP A 229 -15.44 1.61 0.50
C TRP A 229 -14.09 0.91 0.35
N VAL A 230 -13.06 1.36 1.07
CA VAL A 230 -11.72 0.73 1.08
C VAL A 230 -11.80 -0.73 1.51
N ARG A 231 -12.53 -1.02 2.59
CA ARG A 231 -12.71 -2.38 3.11
C ARG A 231 -13.41 -3.30 2.12
N ILE A 232 -14.48 -2.83 1.49
CA ILE A 232 -15.26 -3.62 0.51
C ILE A 232 -14.46 -3.83 -0.77
N ASP A 233 -13.72 -2.83 -1.26
CA ASP A 233 -12.84 -3.00 -2.41
C ASP A 233 -11.80 -4.10 -2.14
N ARG A 234 -11.24 -4.12 -0.96
CA ARG A 234 -10.32 -5.16 -0.52
C ARG A 234 -10.98 -6.53 -0.40
N ALA A 235 -12.19 -6.60 0.13
CA ALA A 235 -12.95 -7.84 0.21
C ALA A 235 -13.26 -8.41 -1.17
N LYS A 236 -13.60 -7.57 -2.15
CA LYS A 236 -13.79 -7.99 -3.55
C LYS A 236 -12.55 -8.69 -4.11
N PHE A 237 -11.37 -8.10 -3.89
CA PHE A 237 -10.11 -8.72 -4.30
C PHE A 237 -9.90 -10.08 -3.65
N MET A 238 -10.05 -10.16 -2.31
CA MET A 238 -9.85 -11.41 -1.58
C MET A 238 -10.82 -12.52 -2.02
N LEU A 239 -12.09 -12.17 -2.26
CA LEU A 239 -13.11 -13.11 -2.72
C LEU A 239 -12.82 -13.65 -4.14
N LYS A 240 -12.19 -12.85 -5.02
CA LYS A 240 -11.77 -13.27 -6.35
C LYS A 240 -10.52 -14.14 -6.33
N LYS A 241 -9.53 -13.74 -5.55
CA LYS A 241 -8.18 -14.31 -5.59
C LYS A 241 -8.01 -15.53 -4.69
N TYR A 242 -8.67 -15.54 -3.51
CA TYR A 242 -8.44 -16.53 -2.47
C TYR A 242 -9.71 -17.29 -2.10
N ARG A 243 -9.52 -18.56 -1.64
CA ARG A 243 -10.60 -19.40 -1.12
C ARG A 243 -10.78 -19.27 0.40
N PHE A 244 -10.54 -18.06 0.96
CA PHE A 244 -10.74 -17.82 2.38
C PHE A 244 -12.21 -18.03 2.78
N ARG A 245 -12.43 -18.45 4.03
CA ARG A 245 -13.77 -18.46 4.63
C ARG A 245 -14.29 -17.03 4.75
N LEU A 246 -15.60 -16.83 4.78
CA LEU A 246 -16.18 -15.48 4.84
C LEU A 246 -15.79 -14.74 6.13
N GLU A 247 -15.69 -15.48 7.25
CA GLU A 247 -15.22 -14.97 8.54
C GLU A 247 -13.78 -14.43 8.43
N GLU A 248 -12.94 -15.13 7.71
CA GLU A 248 -11.56 -14.72 7.49
C GLU A 248 -11.47 -13.49 6.58
N VAL A 249 -12.25 -13.43 5.50
CA VAL A 249 -12.33 -12.24 4.63
C VAL A 249 -12.83 -11.04 5.43
N ALA A 250 -13.89 -11.21 6.24
CA ALA A 250 -14.43 -10.15 7.09
C ALA A 250 -13.37 -9.63 8.07
N SER A 251 -12.71 -10.52 8.80
CA SER A 251 -11.66 -10.18 9.78
C SER A 251 -10.49 -9.46 9.11
N ARG A 252 -9.98 -9.97 7.99
CA ARG A 252 -8.87 -9.35 7.22
C ARG A 252 -9.23 -7.98 6.65
N CYS A 253 -10.53 -7.73 6.44
CA CYS A 253 -11.04 -6.43 6.00
C CYS A 253 -11.44 -5.49 7.17
N GLY A 254 -11.16 -5.87 8.41
CA GLY A 254 -11.39 -5.03 9.60
C GLY A 254 -12.85 -5.05 10.08
N TYR A 255 -13.60 -6.11 9.77
CA TYR A 255 -14.93 -6.36 10.32
C TYR A 255 -14.86 -7.42 11.41
N THR A 256 -15.41 -7.12 12.58
CA THR A 256 -15.50 -8.05 13.72
C THR A 256 -16.71 -8.97 13.64
N ASP A 257 -17.74 -8.56 12.90
CA ASP A 257 -18.98 -9.29 12.73
C ASP A 257 -19.19 -9.64 11.24
N VAL A 258 -19.26 -10.92 10.93
CA VAL A 258 -19.41 -11.44 9.57
C VAL A 258 -20.80 -11.12 8.99
N ASN A 259 -21.86 -11.08 9.80
CA ASN A 259 -23.21 -10.77 9.34
C ASN A 259 -23.30 -9.29 8.95
N TYR A 260 -22.70 -8.42 9.77
CA TYR A 260 -22.57 -7.01 9.44
C TYR A 260 -21.78 -6.79 8.15
N PHE A 261 -20.64 -7.49 8.00
CA PHE A 261 -19.85 -7.48 6.76
C PHE A 261 -20.71 -7.89 5.55
N CYS A 262 -21.41 -9.01 5.61
CA CYS A 262 -22.26 -9.50 4.51
C CYS A 262 -23.34 -8.48 4.12
N ARG A 263 -23.95 -7.84 5.09
CA ARG A 263 -24.95 -6.79 4.87
C ARG A 263 -24.36 -5.57 4.16
N VAL A 264 -23.22 -5.06 4.66
CA VAL A 264 -22.52 -3.92 4.07
C VAL A 264 -22.02 -4.25 2.67
N PHE A 265 -21.45 -5.44 2.47
CA PHE A 265 -20.97 -5.90 1.17
C PHE A 265 -22.13 -5.92 0.14
N LYS A 266 -23.25 -6.53 0.49
CA LYS A 266 -24.45 -6.57 -0.37
C LYS A 266 -24.98 -5.17 -0.68
N GLN A 267 -25.04 -4.30 0.32
CA GLN A 267 -25.49 -2.90 0.14
C GLN A 267 -24.59 -2.13 -0.85
N LYS A 268 -23.25 -2.35 -0.80
CA LYS A 268 -22.28 -1.60 -1.64
C LYS A 268 -22.08 -2.25 -3.02
N THR A 269 -22.37 -3.52 -3.21
CA THR A 269 -22.08 -4.27 -4.44
C THR A 269 -23.32 -4.80 -5.16
N GLY A 270 -24.44 -4.85 -4.51
CA GLY A 270 -25.68 -5.50 -5.00
C GLY A 270 -25.72 -7.01 -4.80
N LEU A 271 -24.59 -7.65 -4.48
CA LEU A 271 -24.44 -9.11 -4.35
C LEU A 271 -23.98 -9.50 -2.95
N THR A 272 -24.36 -10.68 -2.48
CA THR A 272 -23.74 -11.24 -1.29
C THR A 272 -22.28 -11.62 -1.58
N PRO A 273 -21.38 -11.69 -0.55
CA PRO A 273 -20.00 -12.13 -0.76
C PRO A 273 -19.88 -13.48 -1.47
N SER A 274 -20.76 -14.45 -1.13
CA SER A 274 -20.77 -15.78 -1.76
C SER A 274 -21.19 -15.71 -3.23
N GLN A 275 -22.24 -14.94 -3.56
CA GLN A 275 -22.64 -14.70 -4.96
C GLN A 275 -21.53 -14.01 -5.76
N TYR A 276 -20.88 -13.01 -5.16
CA TYR A 276 -19.79 -12.29 -5.80
C TYR A 276 -18.59 -13.21 -6.08
N ARG A 277 -18.25 -14.12 -5.16
CA ARG A 277 -17.23 -15.14 -5.34
C ARG A 277 -17.59 -16.09 -6.49
N ALA A 278 -18.80 -16.63 -6.49
CA ALA A 278 -19.26 -17.56 -7.53
C ALA A 278 -19.20 -16.98 -8.94
N LEU A 279 -19.57 -15.70 -9.10
CA LEU A 279 -19.48 -15.01 -10.40
C LEU A 279 -18.04 -14.69 -10.83
N SER A 280 -17.12 -14.57 -9.87
CA SER A 280 -15.73 -14.13 -10.12
C SER A 280 -14.75 -15.29 -10.28
N GLN A 281 -15.12 -16.50 -9.87
CA GLN A 281 -14.35 -17.74 -10.03
C GLN A 281 -15.15 -18.67 -10.95
N PRO A 282 -14.89 -18.70 -12.26
CA PRO A 282 -15.50 -19.71 -13.13
C PRO A 282 -15.15 -21.08 -12.58
N GLN A 283 -16.14 -21.96 -12.47
CA GLN A 283 -16.01 -23.34 -12.03
C GLN A 283 -14.99 -24.09 -12.89
N THR A 284 -13.78 -24.24 -12.37
CA THR A 284 -12.89 -25.33 -12.80
C THR A 284 -13.33 -26.58 -12.04
N LEU A 285 -14.53 -27.08 -12.33
CA LEU A 285 -15.07 -28.33 -11.80
C LEU A 285 -15.90 -29.00 -12.89
N ALA A 286 -15.24 -29.69 -13.78
CA ALA A 286 -15.80 -30.89 -14.46
C ALA A 286 -14.72 -31.48 -15.36
N CYS A 287 -13.72 -32.13 -14.82
CA CYS A 287 -12.90 -33.11 -15.53
C CYS A 287 -12.01 -33.91 -14.55
N GLU A 288 -12.62 -34.51 -13.51
CA GLU A 288 -12.01 -35.64 -12.78
C GLU A 288 -13.12 -36.51 -12.17
N ALA A 289 -13.99 -37.03 -13.05
CA ALA A 289 -14.87 -38.14 -12.71
C ALA A 289 -15.31 -38.80 -14.02
N GLU A 290 -14.38 -39.43 -14.71
CA GLU A 290 -14.58 -40.56 -15.65
C GLU A 290 -13.18 -40.95 -16.16
N GLY A 291 -12.59 -41.96 -15.52
CA GLY A 291 -11.33 -42.56 -15.93
C GLY A 291 -10.84 -43.58 -14.91
#